data_4e1e8af77ba0284dae8de4c6544c26e4
#
_entry.id   4e1e8af77ba0284dae8de4c6544c26e4
#
_cell.length_a   1.000
_cell.length_b   1.000
_cell.length_c   1.000
_cell.angle_alpha   90.00
_cell.angle_beta   90.00
_cell.angle_gamma   90.00
#
_symmetry.space_group_name_H-M   'P 1'
#
loop_
_entity.id
_entity.type
_entity.pdbx_description
1 polymer ?
#
loop_
_entity_poly.entity_id
_entity_poly.type
_entity_poly.pdbx_seq_one_letter_code
_entity_poly.pdbx_strand_id
1 'polypeptide(L)'
;TVTIEATLPYGDGVGTNQKSSWSFPITIDTEEPHADNLKVTESEGRYYLSLDVSDNQYVAAVVFYNIKNSEMLYGMQGFGEDKPGVTSHVSEYDITGFGETFGMIVHDYAGNSKVYTVRAPGNPDDHGTITPTNILWTENFNEKWLPDDWSIQSKGSSLNTWYRDEDYTATVDYDDDNQQNEWLISRTTDISGVDTEVHMVFDFYTTYWHTVEYKHCNLQVMASGDGGATWQEIWNLQRDSGLFTAWTKTQAKVNVPESLQNSKDLRFAFVYTGKGGSNPSLDNVQLYAEERDNYVAVTASAGEGGAIDPAGQTLVKKG
;
A
#
# COMPACT_ATOMS: atom_id res chain seq x y z
N THR A 1 -32.05 -29.76 1.61
CA THR A 1 -31.29 -30.75 0.82
C THR A 1 -31.56 -30.50 -0.65
N VAL A 2 -30.51 -30.35 -1.45
CA VAL A 2 -30.61 -30.25 -2.90
C VAL A 2 -30.23 -31.60 -3.51
N THR A 3 -31.03 -32.09 -4.41
CA THR A 3 -30.76 -33.32 -5.17
C THR A 3 -30.43 -32.94 -6.59
N ILE A 4 -29.28 -33.38 -7.08
CA ILE A 4 -28.88 -33.25 -8.48
C ILE A 4 -29.01 -34.62 -9.12
N GLU A 5 -29.83 -34.70 -10.17
CA GLU A 5 -29.96 -35.90 -11.00
C GLU A 5 -29.23 -35.68 -12.34
N ALA A 6 -28.35 -36.57 -12.69
CA ALA A 6 -27.70 -36.60 -13.97
C ALA A 6 -28.06 -37.89 -14.71
N THR A 7 -28.43 -37.79 -15.99
CA THR A 7 -28.63 -38.91 -16.87
C THR A 7 -27.48 -38.94 -17.85
N LEU A 8 -26.63 -39.98 -17.78
CA LEU A 8 -25.53 -40.17 -18.71
C LEU A 8 -26.00 -41.11 -19.83
N PRO A 9 -25.89 -40.71 -21.10
CA PRO A 9 -26.09 -41.61 -22.21
C PRO A 9 -24.93 -42.61 -22.23
N TYR A 10 -25.21 -43.89 -22.13
CA TYR A 10 -24.21 -44.92 -22.25
C TYR A 10 -23.96 -45.26 -23.73
N GLY A 11 -22.69 -45.27 -24.17
CA GLY A 11 -22.29 -45.37 -25.58
C GLY A 11 -22.19 -46.80 -26.14
N ASP A 12 -22.79 -47.83 -25.52
CA ASP A 12 -22.66 -49.24 -25.92
C ASP A 12 -23.82 -49.79 -26.76
N GLY A 13 -24.74 -48.93 -27.17
CA GLY A 13 -25.83 -49.31 -28.06
C GLY A 13 -26.97 -50.14 -27.43
N VAL A 14 -26.99 -50.33 -26.12
CA VAL A 14 -28.01 -51.12 -25.41
C VAL A 14 -29.03 -50.26 -24.64
N GLY A 15 -29.27 -49.05 -25.03
CA GLY A 15 -30.46 -48.26 -24.75
C GLY A 15 -30.92 -48.04 -23.30
N THR A 16 -30.09 -48.28 -22.31
CA THR A 16 -30.42 -47.99 -20.89
C THR A 16 -29.64 -46.78 -20.38
N ASN A 17 -30.33 -45.65 -20.28
CA ASN A 17 -29.81 -44.48 -19.61
C ASN A 17 -29.59 -44.77 -18.11
N GLN A 18 -28.37 -44.76 -17.65
CA GLN A 18 -28.11 -44.82 -16.20
C GLN A 18 -28.38 -43.46 -15.57
N LYS A 19 -29.26 -43.46 -14.58
CA LYS A 19 -29.53 -42.28 -13.75
C LYS A 19 -28.67 -42.38 -12.48
N SER A 20 -27.93 -41.35 -12.23
CA SER A 20 -27.24 -41.17 -10.96
C SER A 20 -27.80 -39.94 -10.26
N SER A 21 -28.17 -40.08 -9.01
CA SER A 21 -28.60 -38.95 -8.18
C SER A 21 -27.64 -38.77 -6.99
N TRP A 22 -27.28 -37.52 -6.73
CA TRP A 22 -26.49 -37.14 -5.56
C TRP A 22 -27.31 -36.14 -4.74
N SER A 23 -27.34 -36.38 -3.42
CA SER A 23 -28.00 -35.47 -2.47
C SER A 23 -26.98 -34.96 -1.48
N PHE A 24 -26.92 -33.65 -1.30
CA PHE A 24 -26.10 -33.03 -0.28
C PHE A 24 -26.92 -32.05 0.55
N PRO A 25 -26.63 -31.93 1.84
CA PRO A 25 -27.21 -30.88 2.64
C PRO A 25 -26.70 -29.53 2.10
N ILE A 26 -27.60 -28.58 1.92
CA ILE A 26 -27.28 -27.18 1.74
C ILE A 26 -27.81 -26.45 2.95
N THR A 27 -26.96 -25.71 3.62
CA THR A 27 -27.36 -24.73 4.62
C THR A 27 -27.70 -23.44 3.91
N ILE A 28 -28.91 -22.95 4.10
CA ILE A 28 -29.30 -21.62 3.65
C ILE A 28 -29.07 -20.71 4.83
N ASP A 29 -28.14 -19.79 4.66
CA ASP A 29 -27.87 -18.76 5.63
C ASP A 29 -28.62 -17.49 5.24
N THR A 30 -29.35 -16.94 6.19
CA THR A 30 -30.15 -15.72 6.06
C THR A 30 -29.88 -14.73 7.18
N GLU A 31 -28.91 -15.03 8.04
CA GLU A 31 -28.50 -14.14 9.11
C GLU A 31 -27.45 -13.15 8.59
N GLU A 32 -27.49 -11.93 9.07
CA GLU A 32 -26.50 -10.92 8.70
C GLU A 32 -25.25 -11.09 9.58
N PRO A 33 -24.05 -10.94 9.00
CA PRO A 33 -22.83 -10.92 9.79
C PRO A 33 -22.77 -9.69 10.72
N HIS A 34 -21.97 -9.78 11.77
CA HIS A 34 -21.85 -8.75 12.79
C HIS A 34 -20.42 -8.21 12.90
N ALA A 35 -20.31 -6.92 13.25
CA ALA A 35 -19.08 -6.31 13.73
C ALA A 35 -19.34 -5.64 15.07
N ASP A 36 -18.49 -5.98 16.05
CA ASP A 36 -18.56 -5.52 17.42
C ASP A 36 -17.21 -4.96 17.88
N ASN A 37 -17.18 -4.36 19.05
CA ASN A 37 -15.97 -3.85 19.69
C ASN A 37 -15.14 -2.88 18.81
N LEU A 38 -15.81 -2.11 17.94
CA LEU A 38 -15.14 -1.13 17.09
C LEU A 38 -14.44 -0.08 17.96
N LYS A 39 -13.14 0.04 17.76
CA LYS A 39 -12.31 1.01 18.47
C LYS A 39 -11.36 1.69 17.50
N VAL A 40 -11.42 3.01 17.46
CA VAL A 40 -10.45 3.84 16.73
C VAL A 40 -9.39 4.35 17.70
N THR A 41 -8.14 4.24 17.35
CA THR A 41 -6.98 4.78 18.08
C THR A 41 -6.15 5.65 17.14
N GLU A 42 -5.61 6.74 17.68
CA GLU A 42 -4.64 7.58 16.99
C GLU A 42 -3.26 7.38 17.64
N SER A 43 -2.24 7.23 16.81
CA SER A 43 -0.86 7.12 17.25
C SER A 43 0.04 7.74 16.19
N GLU A 44 0.84 8.72 16.58
CA GLU A 44 1.82 9.39 15.72
C GLU A 44 1.21 9.98 14.42
N GLY A 45 -0.02 10.53 14.53
CA GLY A 45 -0.75 11.10 13.41
C GLY A 45 -1.38 10.07 12.46
N ARG A 46 -1.34 8.78 12.82
CA ARG A 46 -2.02 7.69 12.10
C ARG A 46 -3.23 7.20 12.87
N TYR A 47 -4.23 6.74 12.14
CA TYR A 47 -5.50 6.26 12.70
C TYR A 47 -5.64 4.76 12.46
N TYR A 48 -5.99 4.03 13.51
CA TYR A 48 -6.13 2.58 13.47
C TYR A 48 -7.49 2.15 13.96
N LEU A 49 -8.08 1.17 13.30
CA LEU A 49 -9.34 0.55 13.68
C LEU A 49 -9.07 -0.87 14.17
N SER A 50 -9.64 -1.21 15.34
CA SER A 50 -9.74 -2.59 15.82
C SER A 50 -11.21 -2.94 15.91
N LEU A 51 -11.58 -4.17 15.57
CA LEU A 51 -12.95 -4.67 15.63
C LEU A 51 -12.97 -6.20 15.73
N ASP A 52 -14.10 -6.73 16.14
CA ASP A 52 -14.41 -8.15 16.08
C ASP A 52 -15.49 -8.37 15.02
N VAL A 53 -15.31 -9.36 14.15
CA VAL A 53 -16.31 -9.75 13.15
C VAL A 53 -16.75 -11.19 13.38
N SER A 54 -18.04 -11.44 13.26
CA SER A 54 -18.63 -12.76 13.49
C SER A 54 -19.84 -13.00 12.60
N ASP A 55 -20.12 -14.26 12.34
CA ASP A 55 -21.29 -14.73 11.64
C ASP A 55 -21.66 -16.13 12.15
N ASN A 56 -22.92 -16.56 11.95
CA ASN A 56 -23.38 -17.91 12.31
C ASN A 56 -22.70 -19.00 11.49
N GLN A 57 -22.20 -18.66 10.27
CA GLN A 57 -21.42 -19.53 9.40
C GLN A 57 -20.00 -18.95 9.25
N TYR A 58 -19.78 -18.09 8.27
CA TYR A 58 -18.45 -17.55 7.95
C TYR A 58 -18.53 -16.11 7.49
N VAL A 59 -17.73 -15.25 8.07
CA VAL A 59 -17.49 -13.91 7.51
C VAL A 59 -16.60 -14.03 6.27
N ALA A 60 -17.07 -13.49 5.16
CA ALA A 60 -16.35 -13.52 3.89
C ALA A 60 -15.43 -12.32 3.73
N ALA A 61 -15.93 -11.12 4.02
CA ALA A 61 -15.19 -9.89 3.78
C ALA A 61 -15.62 -8.74 4.70
N VAL A 62 -14.69 -7.82 4.91
CA VAL A 62 -14.96 -6.47 5.43
C VAL A 62 -14.52 -5.48 4.36
N VAL A 63 -15.42 -4.58 3.96
CA VAL A 63 -15.18 -3.58 2.92
C VAL A 63 -15.38 -2.19 3.49
N PHE A 64 -14.45 -1.30 3.26
CA PHE A 64 -14.55 0.12 3.63
C PHE A 64 -14.82 0.96 2.39
N TYR A 65 -15.67 1.97 2.52
CA TYR A 65 -16.04 2.83 1.41
C TYR A 65 -16.25 4.30 1.85
N ASN A 66 -16.05 5.20 0.92
CA ASN A 66 -16.34 6.61 1.11
C ASN A 66 -17.85 6.84 1.05
N ILE A 67 -18.43 7.34 2.13
CA ILE A 67 -19.88 7.56 2.23
C ILE A 67 -20.39 8.59 1.20
N LYS A 68 -19.56 9.54 0.80
CA LYS A 68 -19.96 10.65 -0.10
C LYS A 68 -20.15 10.19 -1.54
N ASN A 69 -19.32 9.27 -2.02
CA ASN A 69 -19.30 8.83 -3.44
C ASN A 69 -19.41 7.32 -3.63
N SER A 70 -19.52 6.54 -2.56
CA SER A 70 -19.57 5.07 -2.56
C SER A 70 -18.33 4.40 -3.15
N GLU A 71 -17.24 5.12 -3.27
CA GLU A 71 -15.96 4.57 -3.72
C GLU A 71 -15.40 3.61 -2.68
N MET A 72 -14.95 2.45 -3.13
CA MET A 72 -14.32 1.48 -2.24
C MET A 72 -12.94 2.01 -1.82
N LEU A 73 -12.75 2.16 -0.53
CA LEU A 73 -11.47 2.55 0.07
C LEU A 73 -10.57 1.34 0.24
N TYR A 74 -11.13 0.24 0.76
CA TYR A 74 -10.41 -1.00 0.95
C TYR A 74 -11.35 -2.19 1.22
N GLY A 75 -10.85 -3.43 1.00
CA GLY A 75 -11.56 -4.67 1.33
C GLY A 75 -10.63 -5.77 1.83
N MET A 76 -11.02 -6.44 2.90
CA MET A 76 -10.38 -7.65 3.45
C MET A 76 -11.22 -8.87 3.18
N GLN A 77 -10.59 -10.04 2.97
CA GLN A 77 -11.25 -11.33 2.73
C GLN A 77 -10.64 -12.44 3.62
N GLY A 78 -11.36 -13.54 3.75
CA GLY A 78 -10.81 -14.77 4.35
C GLY A 78 -10.92 -14.87 5.87
N PHE A 79 -12.00 -14.37 6.45
CA PHE A 79 -12.25 -14.49 7.89
C PHE A 79 -12.90 -15.83 8.25
N GLY A 80 -12.26 -16.61 9.12
CA GLY A 80 -12.90 -17.76 9.77
C GLY A 80 -13.29 -18.91 8.85
N GLU A 81 -12.67 -19.06 7.69
CA GLU A 81 -12.98 -20.09 6.68
C GLU A 81 -13.00 -21.52 7.25
N ASP A 82 -12.21 -21.79 8.28
CA ASP A 82 -12.08 -23.14 8.85
C ASP A 82 -13.11 -23.46 9.95
N LYS A 83 -13.85 -22.47 10.46
CA LYS A 83 -14.75 -22.67 11.61
C LYS A 83 -15.98 -21.76 11.55
N PRO A 84 -17.16 -22.30 11.26
CA PRO A 84 -18.40 -21.53 11.30
C PRO A 84 -18.69 -20.99 12.71
N GLY A 85 -19.25 -19.79 12.78
CA GLY A 85 -19.66 -19.14 14.01
C GLY A 85 -18.50 -18.62 14.89
N VAL A 86 -17.27 -18.52 14.35
CA VAL A 86 -16.12 -18.01 15.09
C VAL A 86 -15.98 -16.51 14.91
N THR A 87 -15.80 -15.80 16.01
CA THR A 87 -15.42 -14.39 16.00
C THR A 87 -13.95 -14.25 15.60
N SER A 88 -13.69 -13.45 14.57
CA SER A 88 -12.35 -13.08 14.15
C SER A 88 -12.01 -11.68 14.64
N HIS A 89 -10.85 -11.52 15.26
CA HIS A 89 -10.38 -10.22 15.74
C HIS A 89 -9.50 -9.57 14.68
N VAL A 90 -9.84 -8.34 14.34
CA VAL A 90 -9.04 -7.47 13.45
C VAL A 90 -8.37 -6.44 14.34
N SER A 91 -7.04 -6.46 14.42
CA SER A 91 -6.27 -5.54 15.25
C SER A 91 -5.51 -4.53 14.40
N GLU A 92 -5.53 -3.27 14.84
CA GLU A 92 -4.67 -2.20 14.33
C GLU A 92 -4.71 -2.01 12.80
N TYR A 93 -5.92 -1.93 12.28
CA TYR A 93 -6.17 -1.67 10.89
C TYR A 93 -5.93 -0.20 10.57
N ASP A 94 -4.98 0.12 9.69
CA ASP A 94 -4.69 1.50 9.33
C ASP A 94 -5.81 2.08 8.46
N ILE A 95 -6.54 3.04 9.02
CA ILE A 95 -7.63 3.77 8.38
C ILE A 95 -7.26 5.23 8.11
N THR A 96 -5.99 5.58 8.22
CA THR A 96 -5.51 6.94 7.97
C THR A 96 -5.92 7.38 6.56
N GLY A 97 -6.55 8.54 6.44
CA GLY A 97 -7.05 9.05 5.16
C GLY A 97 -8.42 8.53 4.73
N PHE A 98 -9.12 7.69 5.52
CA PHE A 98 -10.49 7.30 5.20
C PHE A 98 -11.51 8.41 5.49
N GLY A 99 -11.07 9.50 6.14
CA GLY A 99 -11.90 10.59 6.60
C GLY A 99 -12.44 10.39 8.00
N GLU A 100 -12.99 11.46 8.58
CA GLU A 100 -13.61 11.41 9.91
C GLU A 100 -14.83 10.48 9.99
N THR A 101 -15.44 10.19 8.84
CA THR A 101 -16.61 9.33 8.75
C THR A 101 -16.59 8.56 7.44
N PHE A 102 -16.56 7.25 7.53
CA PHE A 102 -16.58 6.35 6.38
C PHE A 102 -17.51 5.16 6.63
N GLY A 103 -17.90 4.46 5.55
CA GLY A 103 -18.73 3.28 5.59
C GLY A 103 -17.91 2.01 5.73
N MET A 104 -18.47 1.02 6.41
CA MET A 104 -17.93 -0.33 6.49
C MET A 104 -19.06 -1.33 6.22
N ILE A 105 -18.83 -2.31 5.37
CA ILE A 105 -19.74 -3.41 5.10
C ILE A 105 -19.05 -4.70 5.50
N VAL A 106 -19.74 -5.52 6.28
CA VAL A 106 -19.33 -6.89 6.56
C VAL A 106 -20.18 -7.81 5.71
N HIS A 107 -19.54 -8.73 4.98
CA HIS A 107 -20.19 -9.73 4.14
C HIS A 107 -19.94 -11.13 4.67
N ASP A 108 -20.93 -12.01 4.51
CA ASP A 108 -20.76 -13.46 4.65
C ASP A 108 -20.59 -14.16 3.27
N TYR A 109 -20.37 -15.45 3.30
CA TYR A 109 -20.28 -16.25 2.06
C TYR A 109 -21.65 -16.58 1.43
N ALA A 110 -22.74 -16.39 2.16
CA ALA A 110 -24.09 -16.60 1.65
C ALA A 110 -24.63 -15.40 0.86
N GLY A 111 -23.95 -14.24 0.97
CA GLY A 111 -24.32 -13.00 0.31
C GLY A 111 -25.12 -12.05 1.20
N ASN A 112 -25.28 -12.35 2.51
CA ASN A 112 -25.82 -11.38 3.43
C ASN A 112 -24.76 -10.34 3.80
N SER A 113 -25.20 -9.16 4.20
CA SER A 113 -24.27 -8.09 4.55
C SER A 113 -24.87 -7.12 5.56
N LYS A 114 -24.00 -6.53 6.36
CA LYS A 114 -24.36 -5.49 7.31
C LYS A 114 -23.49 -4.26 7.15
N VAL A 115 -24.17 -3.11 7.13
CA VAL A 115 -23.54 -1.79 6.92
C VAL A 115 -23.34 -1.10 8.26
N TYR A 116 -22.18 -0.51 8.43
CA TYR A 116 -21.80 0.29 9.60
C TYR A 116 -21.28 1.65 9.15
N THR A 117 -21.43 2.64 10.03
CA THR A 117 -20.74 3.92 9.90
C THR A 117 -19.67 4.01 10.97
N VAL A 118 -18.43 4.18 10.55
CA VAL A 118 -17.28 4.34 11.44
C VAL A 118 -16.98 5.83 11.60
N ARG A 119 -16.72 6.25 12.82
CA ARG A 119 -16.30 7.62 13.15
C ARG A 119 -14.88 7.61 13.69
N ALA A 120 -14.02 8.40 13.07
CA ALA A 120 -12.62 8.61 13.42
C ALA A 120 -12.33 10.12 13.47
N PRO A 121 -12.76 10.84 14.52
CA PRO A 121 -12.61 12.30 14.60
C PRO A 121 -11.14 12.71 14.44
N GLY A 122 -10.89 13.69 13.56
CA GLY A 122 -9.55 14.17 13.24
C GLY A 122 -8.83 13.36 12.17
N ASN A 123 -9.37 12.19 11.77
CA ASN A 123 -8.81 11.44 10.66
C ASN A 123 -8.99 12.25 9.37
N PRO A 124 -7.92 12.56 8.63
CA PRO A 124 -8.04 13.36 7.41
C PRO A 124 -8.95 12.67 6.38
N ASP A 125 -9.71 13.49 5.66
CA ASP A 125 -10.35 13.03 4.43
C ASP A 125 -9.22 12.83 3.42
N ASP A 126 -9.20 11.67 2.84
CA ASP A 126 -8.37 11.33 1.70
C ASP A 126 -7.19 10.40 1.99
N HIS A 127 -7.29 9.16 1.45
CA HIS A 127 -6.14 8.55 0.77
C HIS A 127 -5.91 9.37 -0.50
N GLY A 128 -5.90 10.72 -0.36
CA GLY A 128 -5.78 11.59 -1.50
C GLY A 128 -4.55 11.25 -2.27
N THR A 129 -4.73 11.03 -3.53
CA THR A 129 -3.63 11.14 -4.48
C THR A 129 -2.92 12.43 -4.15
N ILE A 130 -1.75 12.34 -3.52
CA ILE A 130 -0.93 13.49 -3.25
C ILE A 130 -0.59 14.07 -4.62
N THR A 131 -1.03 15.29 -4.86
CA THR A 131 -0.68 16.02 -6.08
C THR A 131 0.34 17.09 -5.70
N PRO A 132 1.64 16.79 -5.83
CA PRO A 132 2.67 17.75 -5.49
C PRO A 132 2.59 18.99 -6.38
N THR A 133 2.81 20.17 -5.79
CA THR A 133 2.81 21.44 -6.52
C THR A 133 4.21 22.01 -6.73
N ASN A 134 5.11 21.78 -5.78
CA ASN A 134 6.51 22.23 -5.84
C ASN A 134 7.44 21.07 -6.25
N ILE A 135 7.27 20.61 -7.49
CA ILE A 135 7.93 19.42 -8.02
C ILE A 135 9.38 19.74 -8.39
N LEU A 136 10.31 18.96 -7.86
CA LEU A 136 11.73 19.03 -8.21
C LEU A 136 12.02 18.23 -9.47
N TRP A 137 11.43 17.03 -9.60
CA TRP A 137 11.43 16.23 -10.82
C TRP A 137 10.33 15.15 -10.79
N THR A 138 10.01 14.65 -11.98
CA THR A 138 9.10 13.51 -12.20
C THR A 138 9.76 12.46 -13.09
N GLU A 139 9.35 11.20 -12.92
CA GLU A 139 9.65 10.10 -13.82
C GLU A 139 8.43 9.18 -13.93
N ASN A 140 7.95 8.97 -15.13
CA ASN A 140 6.80 8.13 -15.45
C ASN A 140 7.12 7.03 -16.47
N PHE A 141 8.40 6.84 -16.79
CA PHE A 141 8.95 5.83 -17.68
C PHE A 141 8.37 5.81 -19.12
N ASN A 142 7.55 6.82 -19.50
CA ASN A 142 6.86 6.84 -20.77
C ASN A 142 7.79 7.09 -21.97
N GLU A 143 8.82 7.92 -21.82
CA GLU A 143 9.65 8.36 -22.95
C GLU A 143 10.75 7.37 -23.29
N LYS A 144 11.58 7.00 -22.34
CA LYS A 144 12.79 6.21 -22.55
C LYS A 144 13.02 5.20 -21.46
N TRP A 145 13.37 3.99 -21.82
CA TRP A 145 13.95 3.00 -20.92
C TRP A 145 15.43 2.76 -21.25
N LEU A 146 16.33 2.88 -20.34
CA LEU A 146 16.29 3.42 -18.97
C LEU A 146 16.31 4.96 -19.05
N PRO A 147 15.66 5.72 -18.13
CA PRO A 147 15.75 7.19 -18.16
C PRO A 147 17.20 7.67 -18.02
N ASP A 148 17.49 8.87 -18.53
CA ASP A 148 18.84 9.42 -18.44
C ASP A 148 19.27 9.59 -16.97
N ASP A 149 20.53 9.24 -16.69
CA ASP A 149 21.14 9.26 -15.36
C ASP A 149 20.52 8.27 -14.33
N TRP A 150 19.59 7.40 -14.78
CA TRP A 150 19.16 6.25 -13.99
C TRP A 150 20.05 5.05 -14.29
N SER A 151 20.12 4.11 -13.34
CA SER A 151 20.93 2.90 -13.50
C SER A 151 20.27 1.70 -12.83
N ILE A 152 20.59 0.50 -13.33
CA ILE A 152 20.15 -0.76 -12.77
C ILE A 152 21.38 -1.48 -12.19
N GLN A 153 21.21 -2.08 -11.02
CA GLN A 153 22.21 -2.93 -10.39
C GLN A 153 21.56 -4.17 -9.84
N SER A 154 22.00 -5.35 -10.29
CA SER A 154 21.63 -6.63 -9.68
C SER A 154 22.67 -7.03 -8.64
N LYS A 155 22.21 -7.42 -7.45
CA LYS A 155 23.02 -7.96 -6.35
C LYS A 155 22.56 -9.35 -5.94
N GLY A 156 21.53 -9.88 -6.62
CA GLY A 156 21.02 -11.23 -6.46
C GLY A 156 21.71 -12.27 -7.35
N SER A 157 21.10 -13.42 -7.47
CA SER A 157 21.53 -14.51 -8.38
C SER A 157 20.58 -14.69 -9.57
N SER A 158 19.46 -13.97 -9.60
CA SER A 158 18.51 -13.98 -10.70
C SER A 158 19.03 -13.22 -11.92
N LEU A 159 18.55 -13.60 -13.09
CA LEU A 159 18.73 -12.84 -14.32
C LEU A 159 17.58 -11.86 -14.57
N ASN A 160 16.47 -11.99 -13.85
CA ASN A 160 15.35 -11.06 -13.92
C ASN A 160 15.69 -9.79 -13.14
N THR A 161 15.67 -8.68 -13.82
CA THR A 161 15.96 -7.36 -13.25
C THR A 161 14.94 -6.33 -13.73
N TRP A 162 15.05 -5.10 -13.32
CA TRP A 162 14.16 -4.02 -13.74
C TRP A 162 14.11 -3.83 -15.25
N TYR A 163 12.91 -3.72 -15.79
CA TYR A 163 12.64 -3.40 -17.20
C TYR A 163 11.35 -2.56 -17.31
N ARG A 164 11.09 -2.01 -18.49
CA ARG A 164 9.82 -1.33 -18.76
C ARG A 164 8.86 -2.29 -19.44
N ASP A 165 7.67 -2.45 -18.89
CA ASP A 165 6.61 -3.27 -19.46
C ASP A 165 5.83 -2.56 -20.61
N GLU A 166 4.77 -3.21 -21.10
CA GLU A 166 3.92 -2.69 -22.18
C GLU A 166 3.05 -1.51 -21.72
N ASP A 167 2.80 -1.40 -20.44
CA ASP A 167 2.03 -0.31 -19.81
C ASP A 167 2.92 0.89 -19.44
N TYR A 168 4.19 0.85 -19.85
CA TYR A 168 5.20 1.87 -19.58
C TYR A 168 5.54 2.03 -18.09
N THR A 169 5.39 0.98 -17.31
CA THR A 169 5.81 0.98 -15.90
C THR A 169 7.17 0.32 -15.73
N ALA A 170 7.93 0.74 -14.71
CA ALA A 170 9.15 0.02 -14.32
C ALA A 170 8.77 -1.21 -13.50
N THR A 171 9.08 -2.40 -13.95
CA THR A 171 8.67 -3.66 -13.32
C THR A 171 9.83 -4.65 -13.20
N VAL A 172 9.65 -5.66 -12.35
CA VAL A 172 10.56 -6.81 -12.17
C VAL A 172 9.73 -8.08 -12.19
N ASP A 173 10.06 -9.02 -13.05
CA ASP A 173 9.48 -10.36 -12.96
C ASP A 173 10.09 -11.14 -11.80
N TYR A 174 9.24 -11.79 -11.00
CA TYR A 174 9.73 -12.66 -9.93
C TYR A 174 10.50 -13.87 -10.49
N ASP A 175 11.33 -14.46 -9.67
CA ASP A 175 12.10 -15.66 -10.01
C ASP A 175 11.89 -16.72 -8.92
N ASP A 176 11.35 -17.89 -9.32
CA ASP A 176 11.05 -18.98 -8.40
C ASP A 176 12.31 -19.71 -7.94
N ASP A 177 13.36 -19.67 -8.74
CA ASP A 177 14.56 -20.48 -8.54
C ASP A 177 15.71 -19.70 -7.90
N ASN A 178 15.79 -18.40 -8.16
CA ASN A 178 16.92 -17.57 -7.77
C ASN A 178 16.53 -16.42 -6.86
N GLN A 179 17.43 -16.08 -5.94
CA GLN A 179 17.27 -14.93 -5.06
C GLN A 179 17.46 -13.63 -5.84
N GLN A 180 16.49 -12.73 -5.75
CA GLN A 180 16.55 -11.41 -6.35
C GLN A 180 16.96 -10.34 -5.33
N ASN A 181 17.74 -9.37 -5.80
CA ASN A 181 18.10 -8.15 -5.09
C ASN A 181 18.43 -7.10 -6.17
N GLU A 182 17.36 -6.51 -6.71
CA GLU A 182 17.38 -5.72 -7.94
C GLU A 182 17.16 -4.25 -7.62
N TRP A 183 18.11 -3.43 -7.99
CA TRP A 183 18.17 -2.01 -7.69
C TRP A 183 17.88 -1.18 -8.93
N LEU A 184 16.86 -0.34 -8.89
CA LEU A 184 16.60 0.73 -9.87
C LEU A 184 16.98 2.06 -9.20
N ILE A 185 18.07 2.66 -9.64
CA ILE A 185 18.71 3.79 -8.97
C ILE A 185 18.42 5.06 -9.77
N SER A 186 17.85 6.07 -9.11
CA SER A 186 17.48 7.34 -9.72
C SER A 186 18.70 8.20 -10.09
N ARG A 187 18.45 9.25 -10.84
CA ARG A 187 19.39 10.34 -11.04
C ARG A 187 19.78 11.01 -9.73
N THR A 188 20.91 11.68 -9.72
CA THR A 188 21.36 12.55 -8.62
C THR A 188 20.58 13.86 -8.63
N THR A 189 20.25 14.38 -7.46
CA THR A 189 19.50 15.63 -7.27
C THR A 189 20.16 16.50 -6.21
N ASP A 190 20.43 17.75 -6.53
CA ASP A 190 20.90 18.76 -5.56
C ASP A 190 19.67 19.41 -4.88
N ILE A 191 19.51 19.18 -3.60
CA ILE A 191 18.47 19.78 -2.76
C ILE A 191 19.05 20.73 -1.70
N SER A 192 20.33 21.09 -1.79
CA SER A 192 21.00 21.94 -0.80
C SER A 192 20.43 23.36 -0.69
N GLY A 193 19.68 23.79 -1.68
CA GLY A 193 18.98 25.08 -1.68
C GLY A 193 17.50 25.00 -1.30
N VAL A 194 16.99 23.82 -0.96
CA VAL A 194 15.60 23.63 -0.55
C VAL A 194 15.49 23.84 0.95
N ASP A 195 14.68 24.79 1.37
CA ASP A 195 14.52 25.22 2.77
C ASP A 195 13.24 24.68 3.44
N THR A 196 12.48 23.84 2.73
CA THR A 196 11.32 23.10 3.24
C THR A 196 11.58 21.60 3.17
N GLU A 197 10.73 20.80 3.81
CA GLU A 197 10.88 19.35 3.76
C GLU A 197 10.73 18.81 2.33
N VAL A 198 11.56 17.85 1.97
CA VAL A 198 11.52 17.18 0.68
C VAL A 198 10.91 15.79 0.85
N HIS A 199 10.02 15.45 -0.04
CA HIS A 199 9.29 14.19 -0.06
C HIS A 199 9.32 13.56 -1.44
N MET A 200 9.04 12.26 -1.50
CA MET A 200 8.81 11.54 -2.73
C MET A 200 7.42 10.90 -2.68
N VAL A 201 6.71 10.91 -3.81
CA VAL A 201 5.54 10.08 -4.05
C VAL A 201 5.79 9.22 -5.27
N PHE A 202 5.21 8.03 -5.28
CA PHE A 202 5.21 7.15 -6.44
C PHE A 202 4.01 6.23 -6.39
N ASP A 203 3.58 5.75 -7.55
CA ASP A 203 2.57 4.72 -7.66
C ASP A 203 3.25 3.35 -7.72
N PHE A 204 2.64 2.37 -7.07
CA PHE A 204 3.06 0.98 -7.19
C PHE A 204 1.88 0.05 -7.41
N TYR A 205 2.16 -1.11 -8.06
CA TYR A 205 1.25 -2.23 -8.25
C TYR A 205 1.94 -3.50 -7.79
N THR A 206 1.28 -4.33 -7.00
CA THR A 206 1.80 -5.64 -6.61
C THR A 206 0.70 -6.46 -5.93
N THR A 207 0.97 -7.70 -5.54
CA THR A 207 0.05 -8.49 -4.73
C THR A 207 0.31 -8.24 -3.25
N TYR A 208 -0.76 -8.08 -2.48
CA TYR A 208 -0.67 -7.98 -1.02
C TYR A 208 -0.14 -9.29 -0.39
N TRP A 209 -0.62 -10.44 -0.90
CA TRP A 209 -0.32 -11.76 -0.36
C TRP A 209 1.17 -12.10 -0.39
N HIS A 210 1.82 -12.00 -1.54
CA HIS A 210 3.23 -12.35 -1.68
C HIS A 210 4.17 -11.34 -1.04
N THR A 211 3.74 -10.08 -0.90
CA THR A 211 4.57 -9.01 -0.35
C THR A 211 4.40 -8.86 1.16
N VAL A 212 3.18 -8.62 1.64
CA VAL A 212 2.92 -8.27 3.04
C VAL A 212 2.61 -9.49 3.88
N GLU A 213 1.74 -10.39 3.39
CA GLU A 213 1.27 -11.53 4.17
C GLU A 213 2.30 -12.65 4.23
N TYR A 214 2.70 -13.19 3.07
CA TYR A 214 3.65 -14.31 3.02
C TYR A 214 5.11 -13.87 3.03
N LYS A 215 5.39 -12.59 2.78
CA LYS A 215 6.75 -12.01 2.78
C LYS A 215 7.74 -12.72 1.87
N HIS A 216 7.26 -13.25 0.74
CA HIS A 216 8.12 -13.89 -0.26
C HIS A 216 8.98 -12.87 -1.01
N CYS A 217 8.50 -11.65 -1.13
CA CYS A 217 9.24 -10.55 -1.74
C CYS A 217 8.96 -9.23 -1.00
N ASN A 218 9.80 -8.23 -1.25
CA ASN A 218 9.64 -6.90 -0.71
C ASN A 218 10.05 -5.85 -1.74
N LEU A 219 9.45 -4.67 -1.64
CA LEU A 219 9.86 -3.47 -2.34
C LEU A 219 10.28 -2.44 -1.29
N GLN A 220 11.46 -1.87 -1.45
CA GLN A 220 12.05 -0.92 -0.53
C GLN A 220 12.48 0.34 -1.27
N VAL A 221 12.46 1.47 -0.60
CA VAL A 221 13.11 2.69 -1.07
C VAL A 221 14.31 2.98 -0.19
N MET A 222 15.47 3.03 -0.82
CA MET A 222 16.73 3.44 -0.21
C MET A 222 17.04 4.88 -0.64
N ALA A 223 17.65 5.65 0.24
CA ALA A 223 18.14 6.98 -0.09
C ALA A 223 19.63 7.12 0.26
N SER A 224 20.31 7.93 -0.52
CA SER A 224 21.74 8.25 -0.37
C SER A 224 21.92 9.76 -0.50
N GLY A 225 22.69 10.38 0.39
CA GLY A 225 23.06 11.79 0.31
C GLY A 225 24.47 12.02 -0.27
N ASP A 226 25.17 10.96 -0.64
CA ASP A 226 26.56 10.96 -1.10
C ASP A 226 26.76 10.33 -2.51
N GLY A 227 25.72 10.46 -3.35
CA GLY A 227 25.75 9.98 -4.74
C GLY A 227 25.67 8.46 -4.88
N GLY A 228 25.29 7.74 -3.82
CA GLY A 228 25.15 6.28 -3.84
C GLY A 228 26.31 5.53 -3.19
N ALA A 229 27.21 6.21 -2.50
CA ALA A 229 28.30 5.56 -1.76
C ALA A 229 27.78 4.84 -0.51
N THR A 230 26.82 5.46 0.20
CA THR A 230 26.11 4.85 1.32
C THR A 230 24.59 4.96 1.14
N TRP A 231 23.87 3.99 1.67
CA TRP A 231 22.41 3.89 1.52
C TRP A 231 21.73 3.63 2.84
N GLN A 232 20.60 4.30 3.09
CA GLN A 232 19.69 4.00 4.21
C GLN A 232 18.30 3.69 3.69
N GLU A 233 17.62 2.71 4.29
CA GLU A 233 16.22 2.42 4.00
C GLU A 233 15.35 3.55 4.56
N ILE A 234 14.47 4.10 3.72
CA ILE A 234 13.55 5.18 4.09
C ILE A 234 12.09 4.79 3.94
N TRP A 235 11.80 3.70 3.25
CA TRP A 235 10.47 3.12 3.11
C TRP A 235 10.57 1.63 2.79
N ASN A 236 9.57 0.88 3.26
CA ASN A 236 9.52 -0.56 3.11
C ASN A 236 8.06 -0.98 2.94
N LEU A 237 7.73 -1.64 1.82
CA LEU A 237 6.37 -2.02 1.49
C LEU A 237 5.71 -2.86 2.59
N GLN A 238 6.40 -3.83 3.15
CA GLN A 238 5.86 -4.69 4.21
C GLN A 238 5.54 -3.95 5.53
N ARG A 239 6.19 -2.82 5.77
CA ARG A 239 6.03 -2.04 7.00
C ARG A 239 5.18 -0.79 6.79
N ASP A 240 5.37 -0.10 5.66
CA ASP A 240 4.96 1.29 5.50
C ASP A 240 3.84 1.48 4.47
N SER A 241 3.52 0.47 3.64
CA SER A 241 2.50 0.61 2.59
C SER A 241 1.09 0.76 3.15
N GLY A 242 0.87 0.36 4.41
CA GLY A 242 -0.47 0.15 4.91
C GLY A 242 -1.16 -0.97 4.14
N LEU A 243 -2.49 -0.91 4.11
CA LEU A 243 -3.29 -1.87 3.37
C LEU A 243 -3.56 -1.34 1.97
N PHE A 244 -3.44 -2.20 0.99
CA PHE A 244 -3.74 -1.86 -0.40
C PHE A 244 -4.42 -3.04 -1.11
N THR A 245 -5.21 -2.72 -2.12
CA THR A 245 -5.83 -3.73 -2.97
C THR A 245 -4.82 -4.27 -3.97
N ALA A 246 -4.65 -5.59 -4.01
CA ALA A 246 -3.74 -6.24 -4.95
C ALA A 246 -4.05 -5.83 -6.40
N TRP A 247 -2.99 -5.60 -7.19
CA TRP A 247 -3.06 -5.18 -8.59
C TRP A 247 -3.87 -3.89 -8.82
N THR A 248 -3.93 -3.04 -7.81
CA THR A 248 -4.54 -1.72 -7.92
C THR A 248 -3.48 -0.66 -7.74
N LYS A 249 -3.58 0.40 -8.51
CA LYS A 249 -2.69 1.56 -8.41
C LYS A 249 -2.76 2.12 -6.99
N THR A 250 -1.65 2.06 -6.29
CA THR A 250 -1.51 2.52 -4.92
C THR A 250 -0.40 3.56 -4.85
N GLN A 251 -0.67 4.72 -4.27
CA GLN A 251 0.34 5.74 -4.09
C GLN A 251 1.04 5.59 -2.75
N ALA A 252 2.38 5.63 -2.77
CA ALA A 252 3.20 5.72 -1.58
C ALA A 252 3.75 7.14 -1.41
N LYS A 253 3.75 7.65 -0.17
CA LYS A 253 4.49 8.85 0.22
C LYS A 253 5.69 8.46 1.07
N VAL A 254 6.84 9.04 0.75
CA VAL A 254 8.10 8.77 1.43
C VAL A 254 8.73 10.10 1.85
N ASN A 255 9.03 10.22 3.12
CA ASN A 255 9.72 11.40 3.63
C ASN A 255 11.24 11.23 3.44
N VAL A 256 11.90 12.25 2.90
CA VAL A 256 13.36 12.31 2.90
C VAL A 256 13.80 12.61 4.34
N PRO A 257 14.63 11.77 4.98
CA PRO A 257 15.06 11.98 6.36
C PRO A 257 15.78 13.33 6.55
N GLU A 258 15.67 13.91 7.73
CA GLU A 258 16.34 15.17 8.08
C GLU A 258 17.86 15.12 7.82
N SER A 259 18.47 13.96 8.06
CA SER A 259 19.90 13.74 7.80
C SER A 259 20.30 13.86 6.33
N LEU A 260 19.34 13.77 5.41
CA LEU A 260 19.54 13.88 3.96
C LEU A 260 18.97 15.18 3.37
N GLN A 261 18.23 15.96 4.13
CA GLN A 261 17.87 17.32 3.74
C GLN A 261 19.19 18.13 3.53
N ASN A 262 19.19 19.05 2.58
CA ASN A 262 20.37 19.79 2.14
C ASN A 262 21.47 18.98 1.40
N SER A 263 21.22 17.75 1.02
CA SER A 263 22.17 16.96 0.20
C SER A 263 22.37 17.57 -1.19
N LYS A 264 23.62 17.56 -1.67
CA LYS A 264 23.95 17.96 -3.06
C LYS A 264 23.82 16.80 -4.04
N ASP A 265 23.99 15.59 -3.55
CA ASP A 265 24.06 14.37 -4.33
C ASP A 265 23.01 13.34 -3.86
N LEU A 266 21.77 13.82 -3.61
CA LEU A 266 20.67 12.95 -3.20
C LEU A 266 20.30 11.99 -4.33
N ARG A 267 20.22 10.71 -4.01
CA ARG A 267 19.74 9.64 -4.91
C ARG A 267 18.79 8.71 -4.18
N PHE A 268 17.92 8.08 -4.95
CA PHE A 268 17.04 7.02 -4.46
C PHE A 268 17.32 5.71 -5.20
N ALA A 269 17.02 4.60 -4.54
CA ALA A 269 16.98 3.31 -5.18
C ALA A 269 15.69 2.58 -4.80
N PHE A 270 14.94 2.13 -5.80
CA PHE A 270 13.85 1.18 -5.62
C PHE A 270 14.46 -0.22 -5.65
N VAL A 271 14.33 -0.94 -4.55
CA VAL A 271 15.01 -2.22 -4.36
C VAL A 271 13.95 -3.31 -4.23
N TYR A 272 13.93 -4.21 -5.19
CA TYR A 272 13.13 -5.42 -5.13
C TYR A 272 13.99 -6.57 -4.58
N THR A 273 13.48 -7.24 -3.55
CA THR A 273 14.12 -8.44 -2.98
C THR A 273 13.11 -9.56 -2.86
N GLY A 274 13.51 -10.78 -3.15
CA GLY A 274 12.62 -11.93 -2.99
C GLY A 274 13.08 -13.18 -3.72
N LYS A 275 12.24 -14.22 -3.57
CA LYS A 275 12.30 -15.47 -4.32
C LYS A 275 10.89 -16.06 -4.37
N GLY A 276 10.37 -16.36 -5.57
CA GLY A 276 9.01 -16.86 -5.75
C GLY A 276 7.95 -15.86 -5.29
N GLY A 277 8.17 -14.59 -5.54
CA GLY A 277 7.34 -13.48 -5.05
C GLY A 277 6.26 -13.01 -6.01
N SER A 278 6.18 -11.71 -6.22
CA SER A 278 5.25 -11.02 -7.10
C SER A 278 6.02 -10.08 -8.01
N ASN A 279 5.42 -9.68 -9.13
CA ASN A 279 5.96 -8.67 -10.04
C ASN A 279 5.54 -7.27 -9.55
N PRO A 280 6.37 -6.51 -8.86
CA PRO A 280 6.04 -5.13 -8.53
C PRO A 280 6.24 -4.26 -9.76
N SER A 281 5.34 -3.31 -9.96
CA SER A 281 5.50 -2.25 -10.95
C SER A 281 5.48 -0.89 -10.28
N LEU A 282 6.26 0.05 -10.80
CA LEU A 282 6.39 1.42 -10.34
C LEU A 282 6.04 2.40 -11.46
N ASP A 283 5.39 3.49 -11.09
CA ASP A 283 5.07 4.58 -12.00
C ASP A 283 4.99 5.92 -11.26
N ASN A 284 4.94 7.03 -12.03
CA ASN A 284 4.66 8.38 -11.52
C ASN A 284 5.51 8.79 -10.32
N VAL A 285 6.80 8.50 -10.36
CA VAL A 285 7.73 8.89 -9.31
C VAL A 285 7.93 10.41 -9.35
N GLN A 286 7.67 11.10 -8.23
CA GLN A 286 7.82 12.55 -8.12
C GLN A 286 8.57 12.90 -6.85
N LEU A 287 9.65 13.65 -6.99
CA LEU A 287 10.32 14.30 -5.86
C LEU A 287 9.81 15.73 -5.77
N TYR A 288 9.42 16.17 -4.60
CA TYR A 288 8.85 17.50 -4.39
C TYR A 288 9.27 18.10 -3.04
N ALA A 289 9.26 19.42 -2.96
CA ALA A 289 9.43 20.15 -1.72
C ALA A 289 8.06 20.58 -1.16
N GLU A 290 7.89 20.60 0.15
CA GLU A 290 6.67 21.14 0.74
C GLU A 290 6.50 22.63 0.42
N GLU A 291 5.25 23.07 0.35
CA GLU A 291 4.92 24.46 0.12
C GLU A 291 5.36 25.33 1.30
N ARG A 292 5.95 26.49 1.01
CA ARG A 292 6.36 27.45 2.03
C ARG A 292 5.20 27.96 2.90
N ASP A 293 3.99 27.90 2.37
CA ASP A 293 2.78 28.30 3.12
C ASP A 293 2.52 27.43 4.35
N ASN A 294 3.13 26.25 4.40
CA ASN A 294 3.11 25.35 5.57
C ASN A 294 4.11 25.76 6.66
N TYR A 295 4.89 26.81 6.43
CA TYR A 295 5.93 27.27 7.36
C TYR A 295 5.70 28.69 7.81
N VAL A 296 6.26 29.04 8.97
CA VAL A 296 6.38 30.40 9.47
C VAL A 296 7.84 30.76 9.62
N ALA A 297 8.20 31.95 9.23
CA ALA A 297 9.54 32.49 9.44
C ALA A 297 9.68 32.98 10.89
N VAL A 298 10.58 32.38 11.65
CA VAL A 298 10.95 32.79 13.01
C VAL A 298 12.31 33.45 12.96
N THR A 299 12.40 34.70 13.45
CA THR A 299 13.67 35.41 13.52
C THR A 299 14.18 35.38 14.95
N ALA A 300 15.40 34.84 15.14
CA ALA A 300 16.10 34.83 16.43
C ALA A 300 17.27 35.83 16.43
N SER A 301 17.32 36.67 17.43
CA SER A 301 18.45 37.61 17.65
C SER A 301 18.83 37.68 19.12
N ALA A 302 20.11 37.79 19.39
CA ALA A 302 20.58 38.02 20.73
C ALA A 302 20.76 39.52 21.01
N GLY A 303 20.49 39.94 22.24
CA GLY A 303 20.80 41.30 22.71
C GLY A 303 22.30 41.51 22.95
N GLU A 304 22.65 42.72 23.37
CA GLU A 304 24.07 43.09 23.65
C GLU A 304 24.70 42.15 24.67
N GLY A 305 25.82 41.51 24.28
CA GLY A 305 26.59 40.57 25.14
C GLY A 305 26.03 39.14 25.15
N GLY A 306 24.93 38.86 24.43
CA GLY A 306 24.37 37.52 24.28
C GLY A 306 24.73 36.85 22.92
N ALA A 307 24.61 35.53 22.86
CA ALA A 307 24.65 34.75 21.62
C ALA A 307 23.45 33.83 21.54
N ILE A 308 22.97 33.56 20.34
CA ILE A 308 21.87 32.62 20.05
C ILE A 308 22.23 31.79 18.81
N ASP A 309 21.93 30.50 18.84
CA ASP A 309 22.16 29.59 17.74
C ASP A 309 20.87 28.74 17.50
N PRO A 310 20.34 28.69 16.27
CA PRO A 310 20.73 29.51 15.12
C PRO A 310 20.30 30.97 15.25
N ALA A 311 21.17 31.89 14.80
CA ALA A 311 20.84 33.30 14.67
C ALA A 311 20.23 33.59 13.29
N GLY A 312 19.33 34.58 13.22
CA GLY A 312 18.69 34.98 11.97
C GLY A 312 17.32 34.36 11.78
N GLN A 313 16.91 34.20 10.53
CA GLN A 313 15.59 33.70 10.17
C GLN A 313 15.64 32.18 9.88
N THR A 314 14.73 31.45 10.52
CA THR A 314 14.54 30.01 10.31
C THR A 314 13.07 29.75 9.96
N LEU A 315 12.81 28.87 9.00
CA LEU A 315 11.46 28.39 8.71
C LEU A 315 11.06 27.28 9.69
N VAL A 316 9.92 27.44 10.32
CA VAL A 316 9.34 26.48 11.26
C VAL A 316 8.00 26.01 10.71
N LYS A 317 7.81 24.69 10.62
CA LYS A 317 6.55 24.10 10.14
C LYS A 317 5.40 24.50 11.09
N LYS A 318 4.26 24.85 10.50
CA LYS A 318 3.01 25.07 11.24
C LYS A 318 2.55 23.72 11.80
N GLY A 319 2.18 23.67 13.07
CA GLY A 319 1.67 22.48 13.74
C GLY A 319 0.22 22.18 13.37
#